data_87397daa59ca96d48bc277c79fe56e7c
#
_entry.id   87397daa59ca96d48bc277c79fe56e7c
#
_cell.length_a   1.000
_cell.length_b   1.000
_cell.length_c   1.000
_cell.angle_alpha   90.00
_cell.angle_beta   90.00
_cell.angle_gamma   90.00
#
_symmetry.space_group_name_H-M   'P 1'
#
loop_
_entity.id
_entity.type
_entity.pdbx_description
1 polymer ?
#
loop_
_entity_poly.entity_id
_entity_poly.type
_entity_poly.pdbx_seq_one_letter_code
_entity_poly.pdbx_strand_id
1 'polypeptide(L)'
;MIDHIAFWQAPKVLETLKLQALGKPVAMLLGHPSSRYQKKDLLFIDNWEPDSVTELKVVLLAPYATINLIRDFQIEKKIKPELPEIVEELMLCPNPRCITHSEEVPHKIRTKEGRLPFECYYCEFRYSHDQVKFL
;
A
#
# COMPACT_ATOMS: atom_id res chain seq x y z
N MET A 1 -7.19 -11.64 -1.87
CA MET A 1 -8.10 -10.53 -1.52
C MET A 1 -7.38 -9.52 -0.62
N ILE A 2 -7.49 -8.26 -0.96
CA ILE A 2 -7.02 -7.17 -0.09
C ILE A 2 -8.24 -6.58 0.58
N ASP A 3 -8.31 -6.67 1.89
CA ASP A 3 -9.42 -6.19 2.72
C ASP A 3 -9.02 -4.96 3.53
N HIS A 4 -10.00 -4.26 4.08
CA HIS A 4 -9.80 -3.08 4.93
C HIS A 4 -9.07 -1.93 4.24
N ILE A 5 -9.30 -1.76 2.94
CA ILE A 5 -8.86 -0.57 2.23
C ILE A 5 -9.79 0.58 2.58
N ALA A 6 -9.24 1.77 2.81
CA ALA A 6 -10.04 2.94 3.12
C ALA A 6 -11.05 3.24 2.00
N PHE A 7 -12.22 3.76 2.39
CA PHE A 7 -13.34 4.03 1.48
C PHE A 7 -12.93 4.83 0.25
N TRP A 8 -13.21 4.29 -0.94
CA TRP A 8 -12.89 4.86 -2.25
C TRP A 8 -11.39 4.98 -2.56
N GLN A 9 -10.54 4.23 -1.84
CA GLN A 9 -9.11 4.18 -2.12
C GLN A 9 -8.69 2.97 -2.95
N ALA A 10 -9.56 1.98 -3.12
CA ALA A 10 -9.22 0.79 -3.91
C ALA A 10 -8.84 1.10 -5.37
N PRO A 11 -9.47 2.06 -6.07
CA PRO A 11 -9.03 2.42 -7.42
C PRO A 11 -7.58 2.88 -7.47
N LYS A 12 -7.15 3.68 -6.49
CA LYS A 12 -5.76 4.15 -6.39
C LYS A 12 -4.81 3.00 -6.10
N VAL A 13 -5.19 2.08 -5.22
CA VAL A 13 -4.40 0.90 -4.90
C VAL A 13 -4.21 0.05 -6.15
N LEU A 14 -5.29 -0.22 -6.87
CA LEU A 14 -5.25 -0.99 -8.11
C LEU A 14 -4.32 -0.35 -9.15
N GLU A 15 -4.44 0.94 -9.36
CA GLU A 15 -3.62 1.68 -10.33
C GLU A 15 -2.17 1.74 -9.91
N THR A 16 -1.90 2.08 -8.65
CA THR A 16 -0.53 2.26 -8.14
C THR A 16 0.25 0.94 -8.09
N LEU A 17 -0.42 -0.16 -7.75
CA LEU A 17 0.17 -1.50 -7.78
C LEU A 17 0.23 -2.08 -9.19
N LYS A 18 -0.35 -1.41 -10.17
CA LYS A 18 -0.39 -1.87 -11.57
C LYS A 18 -0.97 -3.27 -11.69
N LEU A 19 -2.05 -3.54 -10.97
CA LEU A 19 -2.66 -4.89 -10.93
C LEU A 19 -3.18 -5.33 -12.30
N GLN A 20 -3.57 -4.39 -13.16
CA GLN A 20 -3.98 -4.70 -14.52
C GLN A 20 -2.87 -5.36 -15.34
N ALA A 21 -1.60 -5.11 -15.00
CA ALA A 21 -0.47 -5.72 -15.70
C ALA A 21 -0.32 -7.22 -15.44
N LEU A 22 -0.99 -7.74 -14.40
CA LEU A 22 -0.99 -9.17 -14.09
C LEU A 22 -1.77 -10.00 -15.12
N GLY A 23 -2.68 -9.37 -15.87
CA GLY A 23 -3.54 -10.07 -16.81
C GLY A 23 -4.54 -11.03 -16.16
N LYS A 24 -4.80 -10.88 -14.87
CA LYS A 24 -5.71 -11.72 -14.11
C LYS A 24 -7.04 -11.03 -13.86
N PRO A 25 -8.15 -11.78 -13.73
CA PRO A 25 -9.42 -11.18 -13.32
C PRO A 25 -9.29 -10.47 -11.98
N VAL A 26 -9.81 -9.25 -11.92
CA VAL A 26 -9.84 -8.44 -10.70
C VAL A 26 -11.24 -7.93 -10.48
N ALA A 27 -11.76 -8.08 -9.27
CA ALA A 27 -13.03 -7.50 -8.85
C ALA A 27 -12.77 -6.49 -7.73
N MET A 28 -13.50 -5.38 -7.78
CA MET A 28 -13.35 -4.31 -6.80
C MET A 28 -14.72 -4.00 -6.20
N LEU A 29 -14.78 -3.96 -4.87
CA LEU A 29 -15.99 -3.60 -4.15
C LEU A 29 -15.72 -2.33 -3.36
N LEU A 30 -16.48 -1.28 -3.66
CA LEU A 30 -16.34 0.04 -3.04
C LEU A 30 -17.44 0.29 -2.04
N GLY A 31 -17.07 0.76 -0.85
CA GLY A 31 -18.05 1.20 0.14
C GLY A 31 -18.82 0.07 0.79
N HIS A 32 -18.22 -1.09 0.97
CA HIS A 32 -18.83 -2.20 1.69
C HIS A 32 -18.99 -1.85 3.18
N PRO A 33 -20.14 -2.14 3.80
CA PRO A 33 -20.31 -1.89 5.23
C PRO A 33 -19.25 -2.61 6.07
N SER A 34 -18.69 -1.89 7.05
CA SER A 34 -17.68 -2.42 7.95
C SER A 34 -18.04 -2.06 9.38
N SER A 35 -17.98 -3.03 10.28
CA SER A 35 -18.21 -2.78 11.70
C SER A 35 -17.10 -1.93 12.32
N ARG A 36 -15.91 -1.95 11.73
CA ARG A 36 -14.71 -1.28 12.27
C ARG A 36 -14.52 0.14 11.72
N TYR A 37 -14.83 0.37 10.43
CA TYR A 37 -14.51 1.62 9.74
C TYR A 37 -15.74 2.26 9.07
N GLN A 38 -16.96 1.86 9.40
CA GLN A 38 -18.21 2.22 8.75
C GLN A 38 -18.30 1.69 7.32
N LYS A 39 -17.35 2.06 6.46
CA LYS A 39 -17.24 1.58 5.07
C LYS A 39 -15.80 1.24 4.75
N LYS A 40 -15.62 0.23 3.93
CA LYS A 40 -14.31 -0.20 3.44
C LYS A 40 -14.39 -0.63 1.99
N ASP A 41 -13.25 -0.68 1.33
CA ASP A 41 -13.11 -1.24 0.00
C ASP A 41 -12.44 -2.61 0.07
N LEU A 42 -12.69 -3.44 -0.93
CA LEU A 42 -12.04 -4.73 -1.11
C LEU A 42 -11.57 -4.89 -2.54
N LEU A 43 -10.45 -5.59 -2.72
CA LEU A 43 -9.93 -5.99 -4.02
C LEU A 43 -9.77 -7.51 -4.05
N PHE A 44 -10.36 -8.13 -5.07
CA PHE A 44 -10.25 -9.57 -5.31
C PHE A 44 -9.40 -9.78 -6.56
N ILE A 45 -8.28 -10.44 -6.43
CA ILE A 45 -7.39 -10.76 -7.54
C ILE A 45 -7.33 -12.27 -7.66
N ASP A 46 -7.70 -12.80 -8.83
CA ASP A 46 -7.73 -14.23 -9.07
C ASP A 46 -6.34 -14.84 -9.08
N ASN A 47 -6.18 -15.96 -8.37
CA ASN A 47 -4.94 -16.74 -8.32
C ASN A 47 -3.70 -15.87 -8.10
N TRP A 48 -3.74 -15.06 -7.05
CA TRP A 48 -2.69 -14.09 -6.73
C TRP A 48 -2.15 -14.29 -5.34
N GLU A 49 -0.85 -14.42 -5.26
CA GLU A 49 -0.12 -14.47 -3.99
C GLU A 49 1.01 -13.44 -4.05
N PRO A 50 0.93 -12.35 -3.27
CA PRO A 50 1.94 -11.30 -3.32
C PRO A 50 3.26 -11.75 -2.71
N ASP A 51 4.37 -11.25 -3.27
CA ASP A 51 5.67 -11.38 -2.65
C ASP A 51 5.83 -10.34 -1.52
N SER A 52 6.94 -10.40 -0.79
CA SER A 52 7.18 -9.51 0.35
C SER A 52 7.24 -8.04 -0.05
N VAL A 53 7.74 -7.72 -1.24
CA VAL A 53 7.80 -6.33 -1.74
C VAL A 53 6.39 -5.82 -2.03
N THR A 54 5.54 -6.65 -2.65
CA THR A 54 4.16 -6.28 -2.93
C THR A 54 3.35 -6.15 -1.65
N GLU A 55 3.56 -7.01 -0.67
CA GLU A 55 2.93 -6.87 0.64
C GLU A 55 3.29 -5.53 1.29
N LEU A 56 4.56 -5.13 1.22
CA LEU A 56 5.00 -3.84 1.72
C LEU A 56 4.34 -2.69 0.97
N LYS A 57 4.26 -2.76 -0.36
CA LYS A 57 3.55 -1.75 -1.15
C LYS A 57 2.09 -1.62 -0.76
N VAL A 58 1.42 -2.73 -0.48
CA VAL A 58 0.03 -2.70 -0.04
C VAL A 58 -0.13 -1.92 1.27
N VAL A 59 0.70 -2.19 2.26
CA VAL A 59 0.59 -1.49 3.56
C VAL A 59 0.99 -0.02 3.45
N LEU A 60 1.89 0.33 2.54
CA LEU A 60 2.24 1.73 2.30
C LEU A 60 1.09 2.53 1.69
N LEU A 61 0.28 1.89 0.84
CA LEU A 61 -0.88 2.51 0.21
C LEU A 61 -2.14 2.44 1.08
N ALA A 62 -2.28 1.37 1.84
CA ALA A 62 -3.46 1.09 2.66
C ALA A 62 -3.01 0.58 4.03
N PRO A 63 -2.69 1.48 4.97
CA PRO A 63 -2.06 1.12 6.25
C PRO A 63 -2.86 0.15 7.12
N TYR A 64 -4.16 0.06 6.91
CA TYR A 64 -5.04 -0.83 7.69
C TYR A 64 -5.42 -2.10 6.94
N ALA A 65 -4.86 -2.29 5.74
CA ALA A 65 -5.22 -3.42 4.90
C ALA A 65 -4.74 -4.75 5.46
N THR A 66 -5.52 -5.80 5.19
CA THR A 66 -5.11 -7.17 5.39
C THR A 66 -5.15 -7.88 4.04
N ILE A 67 -4.25 -8.84 3.85
CA ILE A 67 -4.21 -9.67 2.66
C ILE A 67 -4.69 -11.06 3.05
N ASN A 68 -5.79 -11.49 2.45
CA ASN A 68 -6.34 -12.82 2.69
C ASN A 68 -6.08 -13.70 1.47
N LEU A 69 -5.36 -14.80 1.68
CA LEU A 69 -5.21 -15.82 0.66
C LEU A 69 -6.38 -16.77 0.77
N ILE A 70 -7.19 -16.85 -0.29
CA ILE A 70 -8.42 -17.65 -0.32
C ILE A 70 -8.20 -18.84 -1.23
N ARG A 71 -8.51 -20.04 -0.71
CA ARG A 71 -8.48 -21.30 -1.45
C ARG A 71 -9.72 -22.10 -1.09
N ASP A 72 -10.41 -22.65 -2.11
CA ASP A 72 -11.64 -23.44 -1.93
C ASP A 72 -12.69 -22.72 -1.08
N PHE A 73 -12.88 -21.41 -1.37
CA PHE A 73 -13.85 -20.53 -0.69
C PHE A 73 -13.58 -20.30 0.80
N GLN A 74 -12.36 -20.66 1.26
CA GLN A 74 -11.96 -20.46 2.65
C GLN A 74 -10.68 -19.64 2.72
N ILE A 75 -10.53 -18.83 3.77
CA ILE A 75 -9.31 -18.09 4.03
C ILE A 75 -8.24 -19.07 4.52
N GLU A 76 -7.25 -19.34 3.67
CA GLU A 76 -6.13 -20.22 4.00
C GLU A 76 -5.10 -19.51 4.88
N LYS A 77 -4.82 -18.24 4.58
CA LYS A 77 -3.84 -17.45 5.29
C LYS A 77 -4.25 -15.98 5.33
N LYS A 78 -4.08 -15.38 6.47
CA LYS A 78 -4.34 -13.95 6.69
C LYS A 78 -3.02 -13.25 6.97
N ILE A 79 -2.66 -12.30 6.12
CA ILE A 79 -1.41 -11.55 6.23
C ILE A 79 -1.75 -10.11 6.60
N LYS A 80 -1.15 -9.63 7.69
CA LYS A 80 -1.26 -8.22 8.08
C LYS A 80 0.13 -7.61 7.98
N PRO A 81 0.48 -6.97 6.84
CA PRO A 81 1.80 -6.40 6.67
C PRO A 81 2.05 -5.28 7.68
N GLU A 82 3.29 -5.19 8.14
CA GLU A 82 3.71 -4.16 9.07
C GLU A 82 4.58 -3.13 8.36
N LEU A 83 4.43 -1.85 8.76
CA LEU A 83 5.29 -0.78 8.28
C LEU A 83 6.64 -0.85 8.97
N PRO A 84 7.74 -0.94 8.23
CA PRO A 84 9.08 -0.83 8.83
C PRO A 84 9.37 0.60 9.25
N GLU A 85 10.36 0.79 10.11
CA GLU A 85 10.79 2.12 10.52
C GLU A 85 11.42 2.92 9.38
N ILE A 86 12.13 2.24 8.48
CA ILE A 86 12.76 2.86 7.31
C ILE A 86 12.41 2.04 6.07
N VAL A 87 11.96 2.75 5.02
CA VAL A 87 11.69 2.19 3.70
C VAL A 87 12.76 2.71 2.76
N GLU A 88 13.56 1.83 2.18
CA GLU A 88 14.65 2.19 1.27
C GLU A 88 14.32 1.80 -0.18
N GLU A 89 14.68 2.71 -1.12
CA GLU A 89 14.62 2.45 -2.57
C GLU A 89 13.26 1.94 -3.07
N LEU A 90 12.17 2.43 -2.50
CA LEU A 90 10.83 2.00 -2.90
C LEU A 90 9.89 3.17 -3.20
N MET A 91 10.00 4.27 -2.45
CA MET A 91 9.09 5.40 -2.58
C MET A 91 9.81 6.68 -2.99
N LEU A 92 9.10 7.50 -3.77
CA LEU A 92 9.53 8.86 -4.10
C LEU A 92 9.11 9.84 -3.00
N CYS A 93 9.98 10.81 -2.70
CA CYS A 93 9.58 11.93 -1.86
C CYS A 93 8.63 12.84 -2.64
N PRO A 94 7.48 13.22 -2.06
CA PRO A 94 6.52 14.11 -2.74
C PRO A 94 7.01 15.55 -2.88
N ASN A 95 8.02 15.96 -2.09
CA ASN A 95 8.55 17.32 -2.16
C ASN A 95 9.38 17.50 -3.43
N PRO A 96 8.96 18.38 -4.36
CA PRO A 96 9.69 18.57 -5.62
C PRO A 96 11.07 19.17 -5.45
N ARG A 97 11.37 19.76 -4.29
CA ARG A 97 12.67 20.37 -3.98
C ARG A 97 13.60 19.42 -3.22
N CYS A 98 13.20 18.18 -2.99
CA CYS A 98 14.04 17.22 -2.30
C CYS A 98 15.28 16.86 -3.12
N ILE A 99 16.42 16.71 -2.45
CA ILE A 99 17.70 16.34 -3.05
C ILE A 99 17.62 15.02 -3.84
N THR A 100 16.68 14.12 -3.48
CA THR A 100 16.50 12.84 -4.17
C THR A 100 16.06 13.00 -5.62
N HIS A 101 15.54 14.17 -6.01
CA HIS A 101 15.13 14.46 -7.39
C HIS A 101 16.27 15.03 -8.26
N SER A 102 17.36 15.49 -7.63
CA SER A 102 18.47 16.15 -8.34
C SER A 102 19.80 15.42 -8.23
N GLU A 103 19.97 14.55 -7.24
CA GLU A 103 21.21 13.83 -7.01
C GLU A 103 20.97 12.34 -6.85
N GLU A 104 21.98 11.54 -7.16
CA GLU A 104 21.93 10.08 -6.98
C GLU A 104 22.21 9.72 -5.53
N VAL A 105 21.18 9.79 -4.70
CA VAL A 105 21.23 9.34 -3.32
C VAL A 105 20.15 8.27 -3.09
N PRO A 106 20.36 7.32 -2.17
CA PRO A 106 19.33 6.32 -1.87
C PRO A 106 18.05 6.98 -1.38
N HIS A 107 16.91 6.57 -1.95
CA HIS A 107 15.61 7.06 -1.48
C HIS A 107 15.30 6.41 -0.13
N LYS A 108 15.16 7.21 0.90
CA LYS A 108 14.85 6.74 2.25
C LYS A 108 13.68 7.51 2.83
N ILE A 109 12.68 6.77 3.25
CA ILE A 109 11.50 7.31 3.93
C ILE A 109 11.40 6.62 5.29
N ARG A 110 11.19 7.38 6.32
CA ARG A 110 11.01 6.82 7.66
C ARG A 110 9.56 6.96 8.12
N THR A 111 9.18 6.04 8.99
CA THR A 111 7.90 6.06 9.70
C THR A 111 8.17 6.33 11.17
N LYS A 112 7.13 6.76 11.88
CA LYS A 112 7.22 6.96 13.33
C LYS A 112 6.82 5.65 14.03
N GLU A 113 7.82 4.82 14.36
CA GLU A 113 7.60 3.52 15.00
C GLU A 113 6.63 2.61 14.22
N GLY A 114 6.80 2.57 12.87
CA GLY A 114 5.90 1.80 12.03
C GLY A 114 4.52 2.41 11.86
N ARG A 115 4.35 3.72 12.09
CA ARG A 115 3.09 4.44 11.98
C ARG A 115 3.22 5.65 11.07
N LEU A 116 2.09 6.16 10.60
CA LEU A 116 2.03 7.42 9.89
C LEU A 116 2.31 8.59 10.84
N PRO A 117 2.84 9.71 10.34
CA PRO A 117 3.09 10.01 8.93
C PRO A 117 4.41 9.43 8.41
N PHE A 118 4.53 9.40 7.08
CA PHE A 118 5.82 9.18 6.44
C PHE A 118 6.64 10.46 6.47
N GLU A 119 7.95 10.33 6.60
CA GLU A 119 8.85 11.48 6.61
C GLU A 119 10.09 11.17 5.76
N CYS A 120 10.40 12.06 4.83
CA CYS A 120 11.62 11.92 4.04
C CYS A 120 12.86 12.03 4.93
N TYR A 121 13.78 11.10 4.77
CA TYR A 121 15.03 11.09 5.53
C TYR A 121 15.87 12.35 5.32
N TYR A 122 15.84 12.93 4.12
CA TYR A 122 16.69 14.07 3.75
C TYR A 122 16.04 15.42 4.00
N CYS A 123 14.82 15.64 3.48
CA CYS A 123 14.18 16.96 3.55
C CYS A 123 13.14 17.07 4.67
N GLU A 124 12.89 15.98 5.38
CA GLU A 124 11.93 15.92 6.49
C GLU A 124 10.49 16.27 6.11
N PHE A 125 10.16 16.24 4.82
CA PHE A 125 8.79 16.44 4.37
C PHE A 125 7.90 15.30 4.87
N ARG A 126 6.78 15.65 5.51
CA ARG A 126 5.82 14.69 6.08
C ARG A 126 4.61 14.55 5.18
N TYR A 127 4.16 13.32 5.01
CA TYR A 127 3.01 13.03 4.17
C TYR A 127 2.34 11.72 4.59
N SER A 128 1.15 11.48 4.05
CA SER A 128 0.35 10.29 4.36
C SER A 128 0.27 9.35 3.16
N HIS A 129 -0.43 8.24 3.35
CA HIS A 129 -0.56 7.17 2.34
C HIS A 129 -1.18 7.63 1.01
N ASP A 130 -1.97 8.69 1.02
CA ASP A 130 -2.62 9.23 -0.19
C ASP A 130 -1.64 9.91 -1.16
N GLN A 131 -0.45 10.25 -0.70
CA GLN A 131 0.60 10.88 -1.52
C GLN A 131 1.72 9.91 -1.92
N VAL A 132 1.57 8.63 -1.63
CA VAL A 132 2.60 7.63 -1.94
C VAL A 132 2.71 7.42 -3.45
N LYS A 133 3.95 7.49 -3.94
CA LYS A 133 4.32 7.10 -5.31
C LYS A 133 5.55 6.21 -5.23
N PHE A 134 5.54 5.13 -5.97
CA PHE A 134 6.67 4.21 -6.02
C PHE A 134 7.66 4.58 -7.12
N LEU A 135 8.90 4.18 -6.92
CA LEU A 135 9.96 4.32 -7.90
C LEU A 135 9.67 3.54 -9.18
#